data_ec0d908d3ec249f33783e72eafe2fb1b
#
_entry.id   ec0d908d3ec249f33783e72eafe2fb1b
#
_cell.length_a   1.000
_cell.length_b   1.000
_cell.length_c   1.000
_cell.angle_alpha   90.00
_cell.angle_beta   90.00
_cell.angle_gamma   90.00
#
_symmetry.space_group_name_H-M   'P 1'
#
loop_
_entity.id
_entity.type
_entity.pdbx_description
1 polymer ?
#
loop_
_entity_poly.entity_id
_entity_poly.type
_entity_poly.pdbx_seq_one_letter_code
_entity_poly.pdbx_strand_id
1 'polypeptide(L)'
;MLGPIRPIGRLWSSLMKSILSTKYQLEKGITIGLMTYLTKMRGGEKGPPFVGLIELWWSWLGSFCGIFACAFLSFYYQVPLLIGSFGASAVLIYAAIDSPLAQPRNLVGGHIISAMVGVTCFKLLGVTGFSCAMAVSLAILVMLLTRTLHPPGGATALIAVITPSIQPLGYYYVLAPAGVGALIMLLVALLTNNLANKRRYPRYWS
;
A
#
# COMPACT_ATOMS: atom_id res chain seq x y z
N MET A 1 57.14 -40.17 34.74
CA MET A 1 56.04 -39.85 35.65
C MET A 1 54.80 -39.55 34.82
N LEU A 2 53.85 -40.50 34.77
CA LEU A 2 52.56 -40.28 34.08
C LEU A 2 51.63 -39.55 35.07
N GLY A 3 51.21 -38.35 34.70
CA GLY A 3 50.28 -37.58 35.52
C GLY A 3 48.90 -38.26 35.67
N PRO A 4 48.09 -37.93 36.69
CA PRO A 4 46.86 -38.63 37.01
C PRO A 4 45.86 -38.50 35.85
N ILE A 5 45.42 -39.67 35.34
CA ILE A 5 44.37 -39.82 34.34
C ILE A 5 43.08 -39.25 34.93
N ARG A 6 42.59 -38.11 34.40
CA ARG A 6 41.31 -37.52 34.81
C ARG A 6 40.18 -38.53 34.52
N PRO A 7 39.30 -38.85 35.47
CA PRO A 7 38.25 -39.82 35.26
C PRO A 7 37.27 -39.34 34.19
N ILE A 8 37.13 -40.11 33.11
CA ILE A 8 36.28 -39.87 31.92
C ILE A 8 34.85 -39.46 32.32
N GLY A 9 34.33 -39.94 33.44
CA GLY A 9 33.00 -39.57 33.94
C GLY A 9 32.78 -38.11 34.28
N ARG A 10 33.87 -37.37 34.70
CA ARG A 10 33.76 -35.93 34.96
C ARG A 10 33.69 -35.08 33.67
N LEU A 11 34.35 -35.51 32.62
CA LEU A 11 34.26 -34.90 31.30
C LEU A 11 32.88 -35.04 30.69
N TRP A 12 32.32 -36.24 30.75
CA TRP A 12 30.96 -36.51 30.27
C TRP A 12 29.88 -35.73 31.03
N SER A 13 29.95 -35.63 32.35
CA SER A 13 28.99 -34.87 33.15
C SER A 13 29.07 -33.35 32.86
N SER A 14 30.26 -32.82 32.62
CA SER A 14 30.47 -31.40 32.23
C SER A 14 29.91 -31.13 30.84
N LEU A 15 30.17 -32.02 29.87
CA LEU A 15 29.66 -31.91 28.52
C LEU A 15 28.13 -31.94 28.46
N MET A 16 27.52 -32.90 29.17
CA MET A 16 26.07 -33.02 29.26
C MET A 16 25.42 -31.81 29.93
N LYS A 17 26.01 -31.26 30.99
CA LYS A 17 25.52 -30.01 31.61
C LYS A 17 25.62 -28.84 30.66
N SER A 18 26.70 -28.71 29.88
CA SER A 18 26.85 -27.67 28.89
C SER A 18 25.81 -27.78 27.78
N ILE A 19 25.57 -28.98 27.23
CA ILE A 19 24.56 -29.20 26.18
C ILE A 19 23.16 -28.90 26.70
N LEU A 20 22.80 -29.36 27.90
CA LEU A 20 21.49 -29.09 28.50
C LEU A 20 21.28 -27.62 28.81
N SER A 21 22.32 -26.91 29.28
CA SER A 21 22.29 -25.46 29.50
C SER A 21 22.08 -24.70 28.19
N THR A 22 22.81 -25.08 27.14
CA THR A 22 22.67 -24.45 25.82
C THR A 22 21.27 -24.67 25.23
N LYS A 23 20.74 -25.90 25.33
CA LYS A 23 19.39 -26.21 24.89
C LYS A 23 18.34 -25.40 25.66
N TYR A 24 18.45 -25.30 26.97
CA TYR A 24 17.56 -24.48 27.80
C TYR A 24 17.57 -23.00 27.44
N GLN A 25 18.76 -22.41 27.18
CA GLN A 25 18.89 -21.02 26.76
C GLN A 25 18.30 -20.78 25.38
N LEU A 26 18.45 -21.71 24.45
CA LEU A 26 17.84 -21.64 23.11
C LEU A 26 16.30 -21.70 23.20
N GLU A 27 15.75 -22.64 23.95
CA GLU A 27 14.30 -22.77 24.14
C GLU A 27 13.71 -21.52 24.81
N LYS A 28 14.36 -20.99 25.82
CA LYS A 28 13.97 -19.74 26.49
C LYS A 28 14.03 -18.54 25.55
N GLY A 29 15.08 -18.43 24.74
CA GLY A 29 15.24 -17.36 23.73
C GLY A 29 14.14 -17.41 22.68
N ILE A 30 13.81 -18.60 22.16
CA ILE A 30 12.73 -18.80 21.19
C ILE A 30 11.37 -18.46 21.80
N THR A 31 11.09 -18.88 23.03
CA THR A 31 9.83 -18.59 23.73
C THR A 31 9.64 -17.10 23.98
N ILE A 32 10.69 -16.39 24.43
CA ILE A 32 10.66 -14.94 24.63
C ILE A 32 10.45 -14.23 23.29
N GLY A 33 11.13 -14.67 22.22
CA GLY A 33 10.98 -14.14 20.87
C GLY A 33 9.54 -14.28 20.35
N LEU A 34 8.93 -15.45 20.52
CA LEU A 34 7.56 -15.73 20.12
C LEU A 34 6.56 -14.90 20.92
N MET A 35 6.72 -14.82 22.24
CA MET A 35 5.83 -14.01 23.09
C MET A 35 5.93 -12.51 22.72
N THR A 36 7.13 -12.00 22.47
CA THR A 36 7.34 -10.63 22.01
C THR A 36 6.70 -10.40 20.64
N TYR A 37 6.81 -11.35 19.73
CA TYR A 37 6.17 -11.30 18.42
C TYR A 37 4.65 -11.26 18.54
N LEU A 38 4.05 -12.14 19.35
CA LEU A 38 2.60 -12.19 19.55
C LEU A 38 2.05 -10.94 20.27
N THR A 39 2.82 -10.37 21.22
CA THR A 39 2.39 -9.14 21.90
C THR A 39 2.32 -7.94 20.97
N LYS A 40 3.17 -7.87 19.93
CA LYS A 40 3.09 -6.81 18.91
C LYS A 40 1.78 -6.85 18.12
N MET A 41 1.12 -8.00 18.03
CA MET A 41 -0.14 -8.15 17.29
C MET A 41 -1.38 -7.70 18.07
N ARG A 42 -1.27 -7.43 19.37
CA ARG A 42 -2.44 -7.09 20.21
C ARG A 42 -3.01 -5.72 19.91
N GLY A 43 -2.21 -4.81 19.31
CA GLY A 43 -2.57 -3.40 19.22
C GLY A 43 -2.70 -2.79 20.63
N GLY A 44 -2.57 -1.50 20.77
CA GLY A 44 -2.64 -0.84 22.08
C GLY A 44 -3.28 0.55 22.02
N GLU A 45 -3.51 1.05 20.81
CA GLU A 45 -4.03 2.39 20.60
C GLU A 45 -5.55 2.37 20.45
N LYS A 46 -6.18 3.46 20.84
CA LYS A 46 -7.62 3.66 20.61
C LYS A 46 -7.84 4.05 19.15
N GLY A 47 -8.93 3.55 18.55
CA GLY A 47 -9.35 3.99 17.23
C GLY A 47 -9.62 5.49 17.16
N PRO A 48 -9.59 6.11 15.96
CA PRO A 48 -9.89 7.53 15.79
C PRO A 48 -11.30 7.86 16.25
N PRO A 49 -11.54 9.10 16.73
CA PRO A 49 -12.88 9.52 17.14
C PRO A 49 -13.83 9.60 15.93
N PHE A 50 -15.14 9.62 16.23
CA PHE A 50 -16.17 9.82 15.22
C PHE A 50 -16.03 11.20 14.55
N VAL A 51 -16.11 11.25 13.24
CA VAL A 51 -16.11 12.49 12.47
C VAL A 51 -17.50 13.12 12.46
N GLY A 52 -17.59 14.46 12.53
CA GLY A 52 -18.86 15.17 12.55
C GLY A 52 -19.67 15.02 11.24
N LEU A 53 -21.00 15.22 11.34
CA LEU A 53 -21.94 15.06 10.20
C LEU A 53 -21.57 15.94 8.99
N ILE A 54 -21.05 17.14 9.23
CA ILE A 54 -20.60 18.07 8.17
C ILE A 54 -19.43 17.46 7.40
N GLU A 55 -18.49 16.81 8.10
CA GLU A 55 -17.36 16.12 7.46
C GLU A 55 -17.81 14.90 6.65
N LEU A 56 -18.81 14.15 7.15
CA LEU A 56 -19.43 13.05 6.41
C LEU A 56 -20.07 13.53 5.11
N TRP A 57 -20.83 14.63 5.18
CA TRP A 57 -21.46 15.25 4.00
C TRP A 57 -20.45 15.65 2.93
N TRP A 58 -19.38 16.38 3.30
CA TRP A 58 -18.36 16.80 2.35
C TRP A 58 -17.58 15.63 1.77
N SER A 59 -17.30 14.59 2.57
CA SER A 59 -16.66 13.36 2.09
C SER A 59 -17.53 12.63 1.07
N TRP A 60 -18.84 12.51 1.36
CA TRP A 60 -19.79 11.90 0.44
C TRP A 60 -19.90 12.70 -0.85
N LEU A 61 -20.11 14.00 -0.76
CA LEU A 61 -20.28 14.88 -1.94
C LEU A 61 -19.03 14.87 -2.83
N GLY A 62 -17.84 15.01 -2.24
CA GLY A 62 -16.60 14.96 -2.97
C GLY A 62 -16.38 13.63 -3.68
N SER A 63 -16.60 12.52 -2.97
CA SER A 63 -16.47 11.17 -3.55
C SER A 63 -17.46 10.96 -4.70
N PHE A 64 -18.72 11.37 -4.51
CA PHE A 64 -19.73 11.28 -5.54
C PHE A 64 -19.31 12.07 -6.78
N CYS A 65 -18.96 13.36 -6.64
CA CYS A 65 -18.57 14.22 -7.76
C CYS A 65 -17.33 13.69 -8.49
N GLY A 66 -16.30 13.24 -7.76
CA GLY A 66 -15.06 12.74 -8.34
C GLY A 66 -15.25 11.45 -9.14
N ILE A 67 -15.95 10.48 -8.56
CA ILE A 67 -16.25 9.22 -9.25
C ILE A 67 -17.24 9.45 -10.40
N PHE A 68 -18.24 10.29 -10.19
CA PHE A 68 -19.23 10.62 -11.24
C PHE A 68 -18.55 11.29 -12.44
N ALA A 69 -17.62 12.22 -12.24
CA ALA A 69 -16.89 12.85 -13.33
C ALA A 69 -16.11 11.82 -14.17
N CYS A 70 -15.36 10.92 -13.54
CA CYS A 70 -14.65 9.85 -14.24
C CYS A 70 -15.61 8.88 -14.93
N ALA A 71 -16.71 8.48 -14.26
CA ALA A 71 -17.70 7.57 -14.80
C ALA A 71 -18.46 8.19 -15.99
N PHE A 72 -18.92 9.43 -15.84
CA PHE A 72 -19.62 10.16 -16.89
C PHE A 72 -18.77 10.25 -18.16
N LEU A 73 -17.52 10.69 -18.04
CA LEU A 73 -16.61 10.77 -19.18
C LEU A 73 -16.32 9.38 -19.78
N SER A 74 -16.16 8.36 -18.93
CA SER A 74 -15.93 6.99 -19.37
C SER A 74 -17.11 6.46 -20.20
N PHE A 75 -18.32 6.61 -19.71
CA PHE A 75 -19.51 6.10 -20.41
C PHE A 75 -19.91 6.97 -21.61
N TYR A 76 -19.77 8.29 -21.52
CA TYR A 76 -20.13 9.18 -22.61
C TYR A 76 -19.19 9.04 -23.82
N TYR A 77 -17.90 8.96 -23.59
CA TYR A 77 -16.90 8.84 -24.66
C TYR A 77 -16.50 7.38 -24.97
N GLN A 78 -17.12 6.39 -24.30
CA GLN A 78 -16.83 4.96 -24.46
C GLN A 78 -15.32 4.63 -24.30
N VAL A 79 -14.65 5.32 -23.37
CA VAL A 79 -13.22 5.12 -23.07
C VAL A 79 -13.07 4.52 -21.67
N PRO A 80 -12.07 3.67 -21.42
CA PRO A 80 -11.89 3.01 -20.12
C PRO A 80 -11.28 3.98 -19.08
N LEU A 81 -11.92 5.12 -18.82
CA LEU A 81 -11.40 6.15 -17.92
C LEU A 81 -11.67 5.85 -16.44
N LEU A 82 -12.69 5.04 -16.14
CA LEU A 82 -13.03 4.62 -14.79
C LEU A 82 -12.32 3.30 -14.44
N ILE A 83 -11.41 3.34 -13.49
CA ILE A 83 -10.71 2.15 -12.96
C ILE A 83 -11.00 1.96 -11.47
N GLY A 84 -11.03 0.68 -11.02
CA GLY A 84 -11.40 0.34 -9.65
C GLY A 84 -10.52 0.97 -8.55
N SER A 85 -9.26 1.26 -8.85
CA SER A 85 -8.37 1.95 -7.92
C SER A 85 -8.81 3.37 -7.56
N PHE A 86 -9.62 4.04 -8.39
CA PHE A 86 -10.15 5.37 -8.08
C PHE A 86 -11.15 5.37 -6.94
N GLY A 87 -11.85 4.25 -6.70
CA GLY A 87 -12.68 4.09 -5.51
C GLY A 87 -11.86 4.23 -4.22
N ALA A 88 -10.70 3.57 -4.15
CA ALA A 88 -9.79 3.71 -3.02
C ALA A 88 -9.15 5.11 -2.94
N SER A 89 -8.83 5.73 -4.10
CA SER A 89 -8.35 7.12 -4.14
C SER A 89 -9.39 8.09 -3.60
N ALA A 90 -10.68 7.89 -3.92
CA ALA A 90 -11.77 8.72 -3.42
C ALA A 90 -11.82 8.70 -1.88
N VAL A 91 -11.65 7.54 -1.25
CA VAL A 91 -11.58 7.46 0.23
C VAL A 91 -10.47 8.35 0.78
N LEU A 92 -9.27 8.32 0.18
CA LEU A 92 -8.15 9.11 0.63
C LEU A 92 -8.37 10.62 0.41
N ILE A 93 -8.68 11.02 -0.81
CA ILE A 93 -8.69 12.44 -1.18
C ILE A 93 -9.96 13.20 -0.78
N TYR A 94 -11.03 12.49 -0.38
CA TYR A 94 -12.29 13.12 0.08
C TYR A 94 -12.62 12.84 1.54
N ALA A 95 -12.14 11.72 2.12
CA ALA A 95 -12.43 11.39 3.51
C ALA A 95 -11.20 11.46 4.43
N ALA A 96 -9.99 11.28 3.91
CA ALA A 96 -8.74 11.36 4.66
C ALA A 96 -7.81 12.46 4.09
N ILE A 97 -8.35 13.65 3.87
CA ILE A 97 -7.68 14.76 3.13
C ILE A 97 -6.37 15.22 3.77
N ASP A 98 -6.22 15.03 5.08
CA ASP A 98 -5.02 15.40 5.84
C ASP A 98 -3.89 14.37 5.73
N SER A 99 -4.21 13.19 5.20
CA SER A 99 -3.21 12.13 5.02
C SER A 99 -2.12 12.56 4.05
N PRO A 100 -0.84 12.33 4.39
CA PRO A 100 0.25 12.49 3.42
C PRO A 100 0.04 11.70 2.13
N LEU A 101 -0.65 10.56 2.22
CA LEU A 101 -0.92 9.66 1.10
C LEU A 101 -2.02 10.18 0.15
N ALA A 102 -2.77 11.19 0.57
CA ALA A 102 -3.86 11.82 -0.18
C ALA A 102 -3.42 13.03 -1.02
N GLN A 103 -2.18 13.51 -0.87
CA GLN A 103 -1.73 14.76 -1.48
C GLN A 103 -1.54 14.64 -3.00
N PRO A 104 -1.58 15.76 -3.76
CA PRO A 104 -1.54 15.75 -5.23
C PRO A 104 -0.38 14.96 -5.82
N ARG A 105 0.83 15.16 -5.28
CA ARG A 105 2.02 14.42 -5.69
C ARG A 105 1.83 12.91 -5.54
N ASN A 106 1.24 12.48 -4.42
CA ASN A 106 1.01 11.08 -4.13
C ASN A 106 -0.08 10.50 -5.03
N LEU A 107 -1.20 11.21 -5.18
CA LEU A 107 -2.31 10.80 -6.03
C LEU A 107 -1.84 10.59 -7.48
N VAL A 108 -1.34 11.63 -8.11
CA VAL A 108 -0.97 11.61 -9.54
C VAL A 108 0.27 10.76 -9.77
N GLY A 109 1.34 11.00 -8.99
CA GLY A 109 2.59 10.26 -9.11
C GLY A 109 2.42 8.77 -8.80
N GLY A 110 1.62 8.44 -7.78
CA GLY A 110 1.31 7.07 -7.40
C GLY A 110 0.61 6.28 -8.50
N HIS A 111 -0.43 6.86 -9.12
CA HIS A 111 -1.12 6.21 -10.24
C HIS A 111 -0.23 6.06 -11.47
N ILE A 112 0.52 7.09 -11.86
CA ILE A 112 1.41 7.06 -13.03
C ILE A 112 2.50 6.00 -12.86
N ILE A 113 3.21 6.04 -11.73
CA ILE A 113 4.31 5.09 -11.44
C ILE A 113 3.78 3.66 -11.38
N SER A 114 2.67 3.45 -10.69
CA SER A 114 2.09 2.12 -10.54
C SER A 114 1.57 1.55 -11.85
N ALA A 115 0.94 2.38 -12.68
CA ALA A 115 0.52 1.98 -14.03
C ALA A 115 1.72 1.57 -14.89
N MET A 116 2.82 2.34 -14.85
CA MET A 116 4.05 2.05 -15.59
C MET A 116 4.66 0.71 -15.15
N VAL A 117 4.81 0.50 -13.85
CA VAL A 117 5.34 -0.75 -13.29
C VAL A 117 4.43 -1.93 -13.64
N GLY A 118 3.10 -1.78 -13.48
CA GLY A 118 2.14 -2.84 -13.77
C GLY A 118 2.17 -3.27 -15.23
N VAL A 119 2.16 -2.32 -16.17
CA VAL A 119 2.27 -2.61 -17.61
C VAL A 119 3.60 -3.29 -17.95
N THR A 120 4.69 -2.84 -17.35
CA THR A 120 6.01 -3.47 -17.54
C THR A 120 6.01 -4.92 -17.08
N CYS A 121 5.50 -5.18 -15.87
CA CYS A 121 5.38 -6.54 -15.34
C CYS A 121 4.50 -7.42 -16.23
N PHE A 122 3.36 -6.91 -16.69
CA PHE A 122 2.49 -7.64 -17.62
C PHE A 122 3.22 -7.99 -18.93
N LYS A 123 3.91 -7.02 -19.55
CA LYS A 123 4.62 -7.24 -20.82
C LYS A 123 5.78 -8.24 -20.70
N LEU A 124 6.45 -8.29 -19.56
CA LEU A 124 7.60 -9.18 -19.36
C LEU A 124 7.22 -10.58 -18.85
N LEU A 125 6.16 -10.67 -18.03
CA LEU A 125 5.83 -11.87 -17.26
C LEU A 125 4.45 -12.45 -17.57
N GLY A 126 3.65 -11.77 -18.40
CA GLY A 126 2.28 -12.17 -18.71
C GLY A 126 1.35 -12.10 -17.50
N VAL A 127 0.23 -12.85 -17.54
CA VAL A 127 -0.78 -12.92 -16.48
C VAL A 127 -0.53 -14.14 -15.60
N THR A 128 0.14 -13.95 -14.49
CA THR A 128 0.45 -15.00 -13.51
C THR A 128 0.34 -14.47 -12.07
N GLY A 129 0.20 -15.36 -11.10
CA GLY A 129 0.26 -14.93 -9.67
C GLY A 129 1.59 -14.26 -9.32
N PHE A 130 2.70 -14.70 -9.93
CA PHE A 130 4.01 -14.10 -9.75
C PHE A 130 4.07 -12.67 -10.31
N SER A 131 3.58 -12.44 -11.53
CA SER A 131 3.54 -11.09 -12.12
C SER A 131 2.65 -10.13 -11.34
N CYS A 132 1.52 -10.60 -10.79
CA CYS A 132 0.68 -9.81 -9.91
C CYS A 132 1.43 -9.36 -8.64
N ALA A 133 2.12 -10.30 -7.98
CA ALA A 133 2.90 -10.01 -6.78
C ALA A 133 4.06 -9.03 -7.09
N MET A 134 4.78 -9.26 -8.19
CA MET A 134 5.86 -8.38 -8.63
C MET A 134 5.36 -6.97 -8.98
N ALA A 135 4.25 -6.85 -9.71
CA ALA A 135 3.69 -5.57 -10.09
C ALA A 135 3.35 -4.71 -8.86
N VAL A 136 2.66 -5.29 -7.87
CA VAL A 136 2.27 -4.57 -6.66
C VAL A 136 3.49 -4.23 -5.80
N SER A 137 4.37 -5.20 -5.54
CA SER A 137 5.53 -5.00 -4.66
C SER A 137 6.53 -4.00 -5.24
N LEU A 138 6.82 -4.06 -6.54
CA LEU A 138 7.68 -3.09 -7.22
C LEU A 138 7.03 -1.71 -7.30
N ALA A 139 5.72 -1.62 -7.54
CA ALA A 139 5.02 -0.34 -7.51
C ALA A 139 5.15 0.33 -6.13
N ILE A 140 4.96 -0.42 -5.04
CA ILE A 140 5.16 0.09 -3.67
C ILE A 140 6.60 0.56 -3.48
N LEU A 141 7.59 -0.24 -3.87
CA LEU A 141 9.00 0.11 -3.75
C LEU A 141 9.33 1.41 -4.49
N VAL A 142 8.92 1.53 -5.76
CA VAL A 142 9.20 2.73 -6.57
C VAL A 142 8.45 3.95 -6.04
N MET A 143 7.20 3.80 -5.60
CA MET A 143 6.45 4.89 -4.95
C MET A 143 7.13 5.37 -3.67
N LEU A 144 7.71 4.48 -2.86
CA LEU A 144 8.48 4.86 -1.67
C LEU A 144 9.75 5.62 -2.05
N LEU A 145 10.52 5.13 -3.01
CA LEU A 145 11.75 5.77 -3.50
C LEU A 145 11.49 7.18 -4.07
N THR A 146 10.36 7.36 -4.75
CA THR A 146 9.98 8.64 -5.36
C THR A 146 9.15 9.54 -4.45
N ARG A 147 8.86 9.10 -3.23
CA ARG A 147 8.00 9.80 -2.26
C ARG A 147 6.60 10.10 -2.79
N THR A 148 6.06 9.19 -3.59
CA THR A 148 4.71 9.30 -4.19
C THR A 148 3.78 8.20 -3.68
N LEU A 149 4.04 7.68 -2.49
CA LEU A 149 3.26 6.57 -1.93
C LEU A 149 1.78 6.90 -1.88
N HIS A 150 1.00 6.16 -2.66
CA HIS A 150 -0.47 6.26 -2.76
C HIS A 150 -1.03 4.84 -2.79
N PRO A 151 -1.65 4.34 -1.70
CA PRO A 151 -2.08 2.95 -1.62
C PRO A 151 -2.94 2.45 -2.79
N PRO A 152 -3.86 3.26 -3.37
CA PRO A 152 -4.60 2.86 -4.57
C PRO A 152 -3.71 2.58 -5.80
N GLY A 153 -2.48 3.09 -5.81
CA GLY A 153 -1.49 2.77 -6.84
C GLY A 153 -1.19 1.28 -6.93
N GLY A 154 -1.14 0.57 -5.79
CA GLY A 154 -1.00 -0.88 -5.80
C GLY A 154 -2.09 -1.59 -6.60
N ALA A 155 -3.34 -1.16 -6.45
CA ALA A 155 -4.46 -1.66 -7.26
C ALA A 155 -4.33 -1.26 -8.74
N THR A 156 -3.82 -0.05 -9.03
CA THR A 156 -3.55 0.39 -10.41
C THR A 156 -2.52 -0.51 -11.10
N ALA A 157 -1.44 -0.90 -10.43
CA ALA A 157 -0.47 -1.83 -10.96
C ALA A 157 -1.07 -3.23 -11.19
N LEU A 158 -1.89 -3.71 -10.25
CA LEU A 158 -2.57 -4.99 -10.37
C LEU A 158 -3.57 -5.02 -11.55
N ILE A 159 -4.37 -3.97 -11.72
CA ILE A 159 -5.33 -3.80 -12.83
C ILE A 159 -4.61 -3.92 -14.19
N ALA A 160 -3.43 -3.35 -14.35
CA ALA A 160 -2.66 -3.46 -15.58
C ALA A 160 -2.29 -4.90 -15.94
N VAL A 161 -2.13 -5.78 -14.94
CA VAL A 161 -1.78 -7.18 -15.14
C VAL A 161 -3.02 -8.05 -15.42
N ILE A 162 -4.09 -7.87 -14.64
CA ILE A 162 -5.19 -8.83 -14.62
C ILE A 162 -6.40 -8.44 -15.48
N THR A 163 -6.47 -7.19 -15.97
CA THR A 163 -7.68 -6.72 -16.65
C THR A 163 -7.58 -6.79 -18.15
N PRO A 164 -8.31 -7.72 -18.82
CA PRO A 164 -8.19 -7.96 -20.25
C PRO A 164 -8.48 -6.72 -21.11
N SER A 165 -9.40 -5.83 -20.68
CA SER A 165 -9.72 -4.60 -21.42
C SER A 165 -8.65 -3.51 -21.31
N ILE A 166 -7.77 -3.61 -20.32
CA ILE A 166 -6.66 -2.66 -20.11
C ILE A 166 -5.38 -3.10 -20.81
N GLN A 167 -5.13 -4.39 -20.88
CA GLN A 167 -3.91 -4.95 -21.46
C GLN A 167 -3.59 -4.47 -22.89
N PRO A 168 -4.56 -4.32 -23.82
CA PRO A 168 -4.31 -3.82 -25.17
C PRO A 168 -3.82 -2.36 -25.20
N LEU A 169 -4.12 -1.55 -24.16
CA LEU A 169 -3.67 -0.18 -24.08
C LEU A 169 -2.15 -0.08 -23.92
N GLY A 170 -1.52 -1.11 -23.36
CA GLY A 170 -0.09 -1.05 -23.05
C GLY A 170 0.25 0.19 -22.24
N TYR A 171 1.28 0.94 -22.63
CA TYR A 171 1.68 2.16 -21.90
C TYR A 171 0.73 3.35 -22.05
N TYR A 172 -0.25 3.31 -22.97
CA TYR A 172 -1.32 4.32 -22.98
C TYR A 172 -2.15 4.27 -21.71
N TYR A 173 -2.24 3.11 -21.04
CA TYR A 173 -2.85 2.98 -19.71
C TYR A 173 -2.27 3.97 -18.68
N VAL A 174 -0.97 4.28 -18.78
CA VAL A 174 -0.30 5.25 -17.90
C VAL A 174 -0.84 6.65 -18.10
N LEU A 175 -1.07 7.04 -19.37
CA LEU A 175 -1.63 8.36 -19.73
C LEU A 175 -3.13 8.39 -19.41
N ALA A 176 -3.88 7.46 -19.95
CA ALA A 176 -5.30 7.27 -19.71
C ALA A 176 -5.62 5.77 -19.66
N PRO A 177 -6.34 5.31 -18.64
CA PRO A 177 -7.06 6.06 -17.61
C PRO A 177 -6.26 6.56 -16.41
N ALA A 178 -5.07 5.99 -16.11
CA ALA A 178 -4.40 6.22 -14.82
C ALA A 178 -4.08 7.71 -14.57
N GLY A 179 -3.34 8.36 -15.48
CA GLY A 179 -2.91 9.76 -15.33
C GLY A 179 -4.07 10.74 -15.46
N VAL A 180 -4.83 10.66 -16.56
CA VAL A 180 -5.96 11.57 -16.81
C VAL A 180 -7.03 11.43 -15.73
N GLY A 181 -7.38 10.19 -15.35
CA GLY A 181 -8.36 9.97 -14.28
C GLY A 181 -7.89 10.51 -12.94
N ALA A 182 -6.61 10.32 -12.57
CA ALA A 182 -6.05 10.90 -11.35
C ALA A 182 -6.10 12.44 -11.37
N LEU A 183 -5.86 13.08 -12.52
CA LEU A 183 -5.98 14.54 -12.68
C LEU A 183 -7.42 15.02 -12.54
N ILE A 184 -8.40 14.32 -13.11
CA ILE A 184 -9.83 14.62 -12.92
C ILE A 184 -10.21 14.52 -11.44
N MET A 185 -9.81 13.42 -10.78
CA MET A 185 -10.05 13.23 -9.35
C MET A 185 -9.42 14.34 -8.51
N LEU A 186 -8.18 14.76 -8.86
CA LEU A 186 -7.49 15.88 -8.21
C LEU A 186 -8.24 17.19 -8.39
N LEU A 187 -8.67 17.51 -9.62
CA LEU A 187 -9.41 18.74 -9.92
C LEU A 187 -10.69 18.82 -9.09
N VAL A 188 -11.46 17.75 -9.06
CA VAL A 188 -12.68 17.69 -8.24
C VAL A 188 -12.35 17.80 -6.76
N ALA A 189 -11.26 17.19 -6.28
CA ALA A 189 -10.84 17.29 -4.88
C ALA A 189 -10.44 18.73 -4.51
N LEU A 190 -9.72 19.44 -5.39
CA LEU A 190 -9.38 20.84 -5.18
C LEU A 190 -10.63 21.73 -5.08
N LEU A 191 -11.64 21.47 -5.91
CA LEU A 191 -12.89 22.22 -5.88
C LEU A 191 -13.73 21.88 -4.64
N THR A 192 -14.08 20.62 -4.45
CA THR A 192 -15.06 20.20 -3.42
C THR A 192 -14.53 20.36 -1.99
N ASN A 193 -13.27 20.00 -1.72
CA ASN A 193 -12.72 20.13 -0.38
C ASN A 193 -12.58 21.60 0.06
N ASN A 194 -12.22 22.50 -0.86
CA ASN A 194 -12.02 23.91 -0.51
C ASN A 194 -13.30 24.75 -0.49
N LEU A 195 -14.44 24.18 -0.92
CA LEU A 195 -15.77 24.80 -0.68
C LEU A 195 -16.17 24.75 0.79
N ALA A 196 -15.66 23.79 1.54
CA ALA A 196 -15.94 23.63 2.97
C ALA A 196 -15.04 24.55 3.80
N ASN A 197 -15.62 25.41 4.62
CA ASN A 197 -14.88 26.41 5.43
C ASN A 197 -13.80 25.81 6.33
N LYS A 198 -13.97 24.58 6.79
CA LYS A 198 -13.04 23.91 7.71
C LYS A 198 -12.05 22.98 7.03
N ARG A 199 -12.18 22.75 5.73
CA ARG A 199 -11.29 21.90 4.96
C ARG A 199 -10.26 22.73 4.21
N ARG A 200 -9.09 22.17 4.03
CA ARG A 200 -8.03 22.73 3.20
C ARG A 200 -7.33 21.60 2.45
N TYR A 201 -7.37 21.62 1.15
CA TYR A 201 -6.71 20.67 0.28
C TYR A 201 -6.08 21.36 -0.93
N PRO A 202 -4.84 21.11 -1.27
CA PRO A 202 -3.94 20.18 -0.59
C PRO A 202 -3.33 20.79 0.68
N ARG A 203 -2.72 19.92 1.50
CA ARG A 203 -1.86 20.37 2.59
C ARG A 203 -0.51 20.83 2.09
N TYR A 204 -0.01 20.17 1.02
CA TYR A 204 1.21 20.53 0.29
C TYR A 204 1.16 19.92 -1.12
N TRP A 205 1.96 20.48 -2.03
CA TRP A 205 2.05 20.02 -3.44
C TRP A 205 3.23 19.05 -3.67
N SER A 206 4.36 19.21 -2.97
CA SER A 206 5.63 18.48 -3.18
C SER A 206 6.23 17.99 -1.87
#